data_a1e40f50640b5c7e127d67f21cbaf033
#
_entry.id   a1e40f50640b5c7e127d67f21cbaf033
#
_cell.length_a   1.000
_cell.length_b   1.000
_cell.length_c   1.000
_cell.angle_alpha   90.00
_cell.angle_beta   90.00
_cell.angle_gamma   90.00
#
_symmetry.space_group_name_H-M   'P 1'
#
loop_
_entity.id
_entity.type
_entity.pdbx_description
1 polymer ?
#
loop_
_entity_poly.entity_id
_entity_poly.type
_entity_poly.pdbx_seq_one_letter_code
_entity_poly.pdbx_strand_id
1 'polypeptide(L)'
;SLLLLVVALSVTAQQQFKRNLESVDFVPKGQWMTGVSVSYSQTNLDNYQFLIAEELEGDVYSFKVTPTLLYAFKENMAVGGKFGYSRSRSNLDNASIKIDSETDYTAENMYMISQEYSAMGVYRYYFSIGRSKRFGMFGEAQLEVGLGQSKIREGVGRDVVGSFSDNLSLNLGLAPGVVMFLNNYSAIEVNVGVLGLSYNHTKQITNQVHIANYNSAGANFKINLFSISFGMLFYL
;
A
#
# COMPACT_ATOMS: atom_id res chain seq x y z
N SER A 1 -4.53 -15.34 -19.67
CA SER A 1 -5.94 -15.64 -19.84
C SER A 1 -6.84 -15.18 -18.69
N LEU A 2 -6.29 -14.88 -17.51
CA LEU A 2 -7.06 -14.32 -16.38
C LEU A 2 -7.56 -12.89 -16.68
N LEU A 3 -6.77 -12.10 -17.40
CA LEU A 3 -7.12 -10.75 -17.82
C LEU A 3 -8.34 -10.73 -18.76
N LEU A 4 -8.45 -11.73 -19.64
CA LEU A 4 -9.58 -11.89 -20.55
C LEU A 4 -10.87 -12.28 -19.83
N LEU A 5 -10.77 -13.01 -18.71
CA LEU A 5 -11.92 -13.39 -17.89
C LEU A 5 -12.51 -12.18 -17.15
N VAL A 6 -11.68 -11.27 -16.67
CA VAL A 6 -12.10 -10.02 -16.01
C VAL A 6 -12.78 -9.09 -17.01
N VAL A 7 -12.30 -9.03 -18.26
CA VAL A 7 -12.93 -8.24 -19.35
C VAL A 7 -14.25 -8.87 -19.78
N ALA A 8 -14.35 -10.20 -19.84
CA ALA A 8 -15.58 -10.89 -20.24
C ALA A 8 -16.72 -10.75 -19.21
N LEU A 9 -16.40 -10.69 -17.92
CA LEU A 9 -17.39 -10.44 -16.87
C LEU A 9 -17.95 -9.00 -16.90
N SER A 10 -17.20 -8.06 -17.47
CA SER A 10 -17.62 -6.66 -17.61
C SER A 10 -18.69 -6.45 -18.70
N VAL A 11 -18.81 -7.37 -19.67
CA VAL A 11 -19.69 -7.19 -20.83
C VAL A 11 -21.13 -7.62 -20.56
N THR A 12 -21.38 -8.47 -19.56
CA THR A 12 -22.73 -8.99 -19.27
C THR A 12 -23.53 -8.19 -18.24
N ALA A 13 -22.93 -7.20 -17.57
CA ALA A 13 -23.56 -6.39 -16.52
C ALA A 13 -23.99 -4.99 -17.00
N GLN A 14 -24.26 -4.79 -18.28
CA GLN A 14 -24.78 -3.52 -18.81
C GLN A 14 -26.28 -3.36 -18.54
N GLN A 15 -26.69 -3.30 -17.29
CA GLN A 15 -27.83 -2.47 -16.94
C GLN A 15 -27.35 -1.03 -17.00
N GLN A 16 -27.87 -0.25 -17.96
CA GLN A 16 -27.60 1.19 -18.08
C GLN A 16 -28.02 1.88 -16.78
N PHE A 17 -27.06 1.99 -15.84
CA PHE A 17 -27.27 2.78 -14.65
C PHE A 17 -27.30 4.27 -15.05
N LYS A 18 -28.49 4.83 -15.15
CA LYS A 18 -28.68 6.28 -15.29
C LYS A 18 -28.53 6.91 -13.90
N ARG A 19 -27.45 7.60 -13.67
CA ARG A 19 -27.32 8.50 -12.49
C ARG A 19 -28.34 9.63 -12.67
N ASN A 20 -29.56 9.37 -12.23
CA ASN A 20 -30.62 10.39 -12.28
C ASN A 20 -30.20 11.62 -11.50
N LEU A 21 -30.43 12.81 -12.08
CA LEU A 21 -30.08 14.08 -11.49
C LEU A 21 -30.80 14.38 -10.16
N GLU A 22 -31.80 13.61 -9.81
CA GLU A 22 -32.62 13.73 -8.61
C GLU A 22 -32.27 12.75 -7.47
N SER A 23 -31.42 11.74 -7.72
CA SER A 23 -31.04 10.80 -6.68
C SER A 23 -29.94 11.40 -5.80
N VAL A 24 -30.18 11.40 -4.49
CA VAL A 24 -29.25 11.87 -3.46
C VAL A 24 -28.09 10.88 -3.29
N ASP A 25 -28.21 9.70 -3.88
CA ASP A 25 -27.25 8.60 -3.70
C ASP A 25 -26.04 8.78 -4.62
N PHE A 26 -24.87 8.88 -3.98
CA PHE A 26 -23.60 9.04 -4.69
C PHE A 26 -23.13 7.71 -5.30
N VAL A 27 -23.27 6.61 -4.56
CA VAL A 27 -23.06 5.22 -5.00
C VAL A 27 -24.31 4.41 -4.65
N PRO A 28 -25.11 3.98 -5.63
CA PRO A 28 -26.34 3.25 -5.38
C PRO A 28 -26.08 1.81 -4.93
N LYS A 29 -27.05 1.27 -4.21
CA LYS A 29 -27.05 -0.14 -3.83
C LYS A 29 -27.06 -1.06 -5.07
N GLY A 30 -26.36 -2.18 -4.97
CA GLY A 30 -26.32 -3.23 -5.98
C GLY A 30 -25.22 -3.07 -7.02
N GLN A 31 -24.43 -2.00 -6.94
CA GLN A 31 -23.36 -1.69 -7.90
C GLN A 31 -22.09 -2.45 -7.56
N TRP A 32 -21.51 -3.11 -8.55
CA TRP A 32 -20.16 -3.64 -8.48
C TRP A 32 -19.14 -2.59 -8.88
N MET A 33 -17.99 -2.61 -8.20
CA MET A 33 -16.89 -1.72 -8.48
C MET A 33 -15.62 -2.53 -8.63
N THR A 34 -14.96 -2.38 -9.77
CA THR A 34 -13.68 -3.04 -10.04
C THR A 34 -12.68 -2.04 -10.55
N GLY A 35 -11.42 -2.23 -10.21
CA GLY A 35 -10.38 -1.31 -10.68
C GLY A 35 -9.02 -1.66 -10.15
N VAL A 36 -8.11 -0.73 -10.29
CA VAL A 36 -6.73 -0.86 -9.85
C VAL A 36 -6.24 0.48 -9.31
N SER A 37 -5.50 0.43 -8.22
CA SER A 37 -4.72 1.56 -7.74
C SER A 37 -3.23 1.25 -7.81
N VAL A 38 -2.45 2.30 -8.03
CA VAL A 38 -0.99 2.25 -8.03
C VAL A 38 -0.45 3.32 -7.11
N SER A 39 0.61 2.99 -6.41
CA SER A 39 1.42 3.98 -5.70
C SER A 39 2.89 3.78 -6.06
N TYR A 40 3.60 4.86 -6.18
CA TYR A 40 5.02 4.88 -6.45
C TYR A 40 5.66 5.94 -5.57
N SER A 41 6.76 5.59 -4.94
CA SER A 41 7.61 6.56 -4.24
C SER A 41 9.07 6.31 -4.58
N GLN A 42 9.78 7.40 -4.74
CA GLN A 42 11.24 7.40 -4.91
C GLN A 42 11.81 8.47 -3.99
N THR A 43 12.84 8.11 -3.26
CA THR A 43 13.55 9.02 -2.36
C THR A 43 15.04 8.85 -2.61
N ASN A 44 15.70 9.93 -2.95
CA ASN A 44 17.16 10.00 -3.00
C ASN A 44 17.62 10.59 -1.67
N LEU A 45 18.53 9.89 -1.03
CA LEU A 45 19.15 10.29 0.24
C LEU A 45 20.54 10.86 -0.11
N ASP A 46 20.76 12.10 0.21
CA ASP A 46 22.03 12.78 0.03
C ASP A 46 22.39 13.46 1.35
N ASN A 47 23.34 12.89 2.07
CA ASN A 47 23.80 13.35 3.40
C ASN A 47 22.62 13.59 4.37
N TYR A 48 21.64 12.69 4.37
CA TYR A 48 20.43 12.81 5.17
C TYR A 48 20.67 12.32 6.60
N GLN A 49 20.22 13.10 7.59
CA GLN A 49 20.31 12.75 8.99
C GLN A 49 18.93 12.42 9.56
N PHE A 50 18.80 11.28 10.19
CA PHE A 50 17.55 10.86 10.83
C PHE A 50 17.81 10.20 12.20
N LEU A 51 17.38 10.86 13.27
CA LEU A 51 17.59 10.43 14.67
C LEU A 51 19.06 10.15 14.98
N ILE A 52 19.44 8.87 15.02
CA ILE A 52 20.80 8.38 15.35
C ILE A 52 21.60 8.01 14.10
N ALA A 53 21.00 8.07 12.92
CA ALA A 53 21.67 7.78 11.66
C ALA A 53 22.13 9.08 11.01
N GLU A 54 23.41 9.17 10.71
CA GLU A 54 24.06 10.31 10.05
C GLU A 54 24.64 9.85 8.70
N GLU A 55 24.80 10.78 7.77
CA GLU A 55 25.46 10.56 6.46
C GLU A 55 24.81 9.43 5.65
N LEU A 56 23.45 9.41 5.60
CA LEU A 56 22.72 8.47 4.76
C LEU A 56 22.82 8.92 3.30
N GLU A 57 23.46 8.11 2.48
CA GLU A 57 23.51 8.26 1.03
C GLU A 57 22.90 7.03 0.38
N GLY A 58 22.03 7.25 -0.60
CA GLY A 58 21.44 6.13 -1.33
C GLY A 58 20.13 6.42 -2.02
N ASP A 59 19.62 5.40 -2.68
CA ASP A 59 18.35 5.43 -3.43
C ASP A 59 17.36 4.42 -2.85
N VAL A 60 16.15 4.89 -2.62
CA VAL A 60 15.03 4.05 -2.23
C VAL A 60 13.89 4.24 -3.22
N TYR A 61 13.42 3.17 -3.81
CA TYR A 61 12.17 3.20 -4.55
C TYR A 61 11.21 2.12 -4.09
N SER A 62 9.93 2.40 -4.14
CA SER A 62 8.90 1.41 -3.94
C SER A 62 7.72 1.63 -4.88
N PHE A 63 7.09 0.54 -5.29
CA PHE A 63 5.82 0.59 -5.98
C PHE A 63 4.85 -0.44 -5.39
N LYS A 64 3.57 -0.12 -5.44
CA LYS A 64 2.48 -1.01 -5.04
C LYS A 64 1.38 -0.95 -6.09
N VAL A 65 0.88 -2.13 -6.47
CA VAL A 65 -0.26 -2.29 -7.37
C VAL A 65 -1.35 -3.02 -6.61
N THR A 66 -2.58 -2.49 -6.67
CA THR A 66 -3.69 -3.00 -5.85
C THR A 66 -4.96 -3.11 -6.68
N PRO A 67 -5.22 -4.26 -7.35
CA PRO A 67 -6.53 -4.57 -7.90
C PRO A 67 -7.58 -4.62 -6.80
N THR A 68 -8.77 -4.12 -7.11
CA THR A 68 -9.88 -3.91 -6.18
C THR A 68 -11.17 -4.46 -6.76
N LEU A 69 -11.97 -5.12 -5.92
CA LEU A 69 -13.32 -5.56 -6.23
C LEU A 69 -14.22 -5.28 -5.01
N LEU A 70 -15.21 -4.40 -5.19
CA LEU A 70 -16.15 -4.01 -4.15
C LEU A 70 -17.58 -4.19 -4.63
N TYR A 71 -18.51 -4.34 -3.69
CA TYR A 71 -19.95 -4.41 -3.91
C TYR A 71 -20.68 -3.44 -3.00
N ALA A 72 -21.51 -2.59 -3.57
CA ALA A 72 -22.36 -1.66 -2.84
C ALA A 72 -23.58 -2.40 -2.28
N PHE A 73 -23.51 -2.88 -1.04
CA PHE A 73 -24.59 -3.61 -0.39
C PHE A 73 -25.70 -2.68 0.13
N LYS A 74 -25.40 -1.42 0.30
CA LYS A 74 -26.32 -0.34 0.66
C LYS A 74 -25.88 0.94 -0.04
N GLU A 75 -26.78 1.93 -0.13
CA GLU A 75 -26.49 3.27 -0.64
C GLU A 75 -25.26 3.87 0.07
N ASN A 76 -24.30 4.30 -0.72
CA ASN A 76 -23.03 4.88 -0.26
C ASN A 76 -22.16 3.96 0.64
N MET A 77 -22.46 2.66 0.73
CA MET A 77 -21.73 1.70 1.52
C MET A 77 -21.31 0.51 0.68
N ALA A 78 -20.03 0.19 0.69
CA ALA A 78 -19.49 -0.92 -0.05
C ALA A 78 -18.59 -1.81 0.82
N VAL A 79 -18.59 -3.09 0.49
CA VAL A 79 -17.67 -4.09 1.04
C VAL A 79 -16.99 -4.84 -0.08
N GLY A 80 -15.84 -5.41 0.18
CA GLY A 80 -15.16 -6.24 -0.80
C GLY A 80 -13.73 -6.54 -0.43
N GLY A 81 -12.92 -6.75 -1.45
CA GLY A 81 -11.53 -7.13 -1.27
C GLY A 81 -10.60 -6.39 -2.22
N LYS A 82 -9.34 -6.34 -1.79
CA LYS A 82 -8.23 -5.87 -2.60
C LYS A 82 -7.11 -6.89 -2.52
N PHE A 83 -6.34 -6.98 -3.59
CA PHE A 83 -5.09 -7.72 -3.64
C PHE A 83 -3.95 -6.72 -3.77
N GLY A 84 -2.88 -6.89 -2.99
CA GLY A 84 -1.72 -6.03 -3.06
C GLY A 84 -0.50 -6.80 -3.55
N TYR A 85 0.25 -6.20 -4.46
CA TYR A 85 1.63 -6.57 -4.73
C TYR A 85 2.49 -5.33 -4.57
N SER A 86 3.48 -5.41 -3.70
CA SER A 86 4.45 -4.33 -3.53
C SER A 86 5.87 -4.85 -3.70
N ARG A 87 6.73 -3.98 -4.19
CA ARG A 87 8.18 -4.21 -4.27
C ARG A 87 8.90 -2.94 -3.90
N SER A 88 9.86 -3.06 -3.00
CA SER A 88 10.78 -1.99 -2.68
C SER A 88 12.22 -2.42 -2.89
N ARG A 89 13.05 -1.46 -3.23
CA ARG A 89 14.49 -1.61 -3.33
C ARG A 89 15.12 -0.42 -2.62
N SER A 90 16.07 -0.71 -1.78
CA SER A 90 16.92 0.29 -1.14
C SER A 90 18.37 -0.03 -1.43
N ASN A 91 19.10 0.96 -1.89
CA ASN A 91 20.53 0.92 -2.07
C ASN A 91 21.10 2.04 -1.20
N LEU A 92 21.80 1.69 -0.15
CA LEU A 92 22.45 2.63 0.75
C LEU A 92 23.96 2.46 0.58
N ASP A 93 24.62 3.48 0.07
CA ASP A 93 26.06 3.47 -0.17
C ASP A 93 26.81 3.64 1.13
N ASN A 94 26.32 4.53 2.02
CA ASN A 94 26.82 4.73 3.36
C ASN A 94 25.68 4.95 4.36
N ALA A 95 25.79 4.37 5.55
CA ALA A 95 24.91 4.61 6.66
C ALA A 95 25.69 4.53 7.96
N SER A 96 25.94 5.65 8.61
CA SER A 96 26.58 5.72 9.93
C SER A 96 25.51 5.80 11.01
N ILE A 97 25.52 4.85 11.95
CA ILE A 97 24.61 4.82 13.10
C ILE A 97 25.43 5.06 14.35
N LYS A 98 25.25 6.20 14.97
CA LYS A 98 25.85 6.49 16.28
C LYS A 98 24.98 5.94 17.39
N ILE A 99 25.47 4.92 18.07
CA ILE A 99 24.78 4.30 19.20
C ILE A 99 25.19 4.97 20.51
N ASP A 100 26.45 5.35 20.63
CA ASP A 100 27.02 6.02 21.79
C ASP A 100 28.26 6.83 21.36
N SER A 101 28.82 7.67 22.25
CA SER A 101 30.00 8.51 21.98
C SER A 101 31.27 7.71 21.62
N GLU A 102 31.29 6.40 21.85
CA GLU A 102 32.41 5.50 21.56
C GLU A 102 32.10 4.38 20.59
N THR A 103 30.81 4.23 20.14
CA THR A 103 30.39 3.12 19.27
C THR A 103 29.69 3.67 18.04
N ASP A 104 30.43 3.77 16.94
CA ASP A 104 29.90 4.06 15.62
C ASP A 104 29.78 2.74 14.85
N TYR A 105 28.59 2.45 14.36
CA TYR A 105 28.35 1.36 13.41
C TYR A 105 28.16 1.95 12.02
N THR A 106 29.09 1.64 11.12
CA THR A 106 29.00 2.08 9.73
C THR A 106 28.62 0.89 8.87
N ALA A 107 27.44 0.94 8.25
CA ALA A 107 27.02 0.00 7.23
C ALA A 107 27.43 0.56 5.85
N GLU A 108 28.27 -0.17 5.14
CA GLU A 108 28.73 0.22 3.82
C GLU A 108 28.09 -0.69 2.76
N ASN A 109 27.62 -0.08 1.65
CA ASN A 109 27.06 -0.81 0.52
C ASN A 109 25.93 -1.78 0.92
N MET A 110 24.93 -1.28 1.62
CA MET A 110 23.75 -2.05 1.98
C MET A 110 22.74 -2.06 0.84
N TYR A 111 22.44 -3.24 0.36
CA TYR A 111 21.43 -3.47 -0.68
C TYR A 111 20.29 -4.31 -0.14
N MET A 112 19.07 -3.78 -0.22
CA MET A 112 17.87 -4.47 0.22
C MET A 112 16.83 -4.52 -0.89
N ILE A 113 16.25 -5.71 -1.10
CA ILE A 113 15.06 -5.91 -1.91
C ILE A 113 13.98 -6.54 -1.03
N SER A 114 12.77 -5.97 -1.08
CA SER A 114 11.60 -6.52 -0.43
C SER A 114 10.46 -6.68 -1.43
N GLN A 115 9.71 -7.77 -1.27
CA GLN A 115 8.49 -8.06 -2.03
C GLN A 115 7.42 -8.50 -1.06
N GLU A 116 6.18 -8.05 -1.28
CA GLU A 116 5.05 -8.43 -0.45
C GLU A 116 3.80 -8.66 -1.31
N TYR A 117 3.10 -9.73 -1.00
CA TYR A 117 1.75 -10.02 -1.48
C TYR A 117 0.79 -9.85 -0.34
N SER A 118 -0.30 -9.15 -0.55
CA SER A 118 -1.31 -8.94 0.48
C SER A 118 -2.72 -9.16 -0.02
N ALA A 119 -3.59 -9.54 0.89
CA ALA A 119 -5.02 -9.61 0.70
C ALA A 119 -5.70 -8.73 1.74
N MET A 120 -6.69 -7.95 1.33
CA MET A 120 -7.37 -6.98 2.18
C MET A 120 -8.88 -7.19 2.13
N GLY A 121 -9.52 -7.25 3.30
CA GLY A 121 -10.94 -7.03 3.45
C GLY A 121 -11.22 -5.54 3.61
N VAL A 122 -12.22 -5.03 2.92
CA VAL A 122 -12.48 -3.60 2.83
C VAL A 122 -13.94 -3.29 3.15
N TYR A 123 -14.14 -2.29 3.99
CA TYR A 123 -15.41 -1.61 4.19
C TYR A 123 -15.24 -0.15 3.82
N ARG A 124 -16.10 0.38 2.94
CA ARG A 124 -16.01 1.74 2.43
C ARG A 124 -17.34 2.48 2.58
N TYR A 125 -17.28 3.72 3.03
CA TYR A 125 -18.40 4.63 3.09
C TYR A 125 -18.11 5.89 2.25
N TYR A 126 -19.07 6.27 1.38
CA TYR A 126 -18.95 7.42 0.50
C TYR A 126 -19.74 8.61 1.00
N PHE A 127 -19.19 9.80 0.78
CA PHE A 127 -19.79 11.10 1.12
C PHE A 127 -19.79 11.97 -0.12
N SER A 128 -20.93 12.53 -0.49
CA SER A 128 -20.97 13.55 -1.53
C SER A 128 -20.42 14.88 -1.01
N ILE A 129 -19.67 15.60 -1.83
CA ILE A 129 -19.22 16.96 -1.51
C ILE A 129 -20.29 17.95 -1.97
N GLY A 130 -21.06 18.47 -1.01
CA GLY A 130 -22.17 19.37 -1.26
C GLY A 130 -23.23 18.73 -2.15
N ARG A 131 -23.63 19.42 -3.21
CA ARG A 131 -24.59 18.91 -4.21
C ARG A 131 -23.93 18.29 -5.43
N SER A 132 -22.61 18.09 -5.38
CA SER A 132 -21.88 17.51 -6.50
C SER A 132 -22.19 16.02 -6.64
N LYS A 133 -22.51 15.60 -7.86
CA LYS A 133 -22.67 14.17 -8.23
C LYS A 133 -21.41 13.56 -8.83
N ARG A 134 -20.38 14.39 -9.04
CA ARG A 134 -19.11 13.97 -9.64
C ARG A 134 -17.98 13.90 -8.64
N PHE A 135 -18.03 14.70 -7.57
CA PHE A 135 -17.00 14.77 -6.56
C PHE A 135 -17.54 14.27 -5.23
N GLY A 136 -16.81 13.38 -4.60
CA GLY A 136 -17.10 12.85 -3.29
C GLY A 136 -15.84 12.53 -2.53
N MET A 137 -16.03 12.22 -1.28
CA MET A 137 -15.02 11.64 -0.40
C MET A 137 -15.44 10.23 -0.03
N PHE A 138 -14.51 9.45 0.41
CA PHE A 138 -14.80 8.16 1.06
C PHE A 138 -13.88 7.94 2.25
N GLY A 139 -14.39 7.21 3.22
CA GLY A 139 -13.59 6.62 4.29
C GLY A 139 -13.55 5.12 4.09
N GLU A 140 -12.37 4.54 4.15
CA GLU A 140 -12.17 3.12 3.97
C GLU A 140 -11.50 2.51 5.19
N ALA A 141 -12.12 1.49 5.78
CA ALA A 141 -11.52 0.62 6.77
C ALA A 141 -10.98 -0.63 6.07
N GLN A 142 -9.76 -1.01 6.39
CA GLN A 142 -9.03 -2.09 5.74
C GLN A 142 -8.48 -3.06 6.80
N LEU A 143 -8.69 -4.35 6.58
CA LEU A 143 -7.99 -5.42 7.30
C LEU A 143 -7.11 -6.15 6.28
N GLU A 144 -5.80 -6.05 6.44
CA GLU A 144 -4.82 -6.58 5.51
C GLU A 144 -4.00 -7.70 6.15
N VAL A 145 -3.81 -8.76 5.41
CA VAL A 145 -2.83 -9.82 5.71
C VAL A 145 -1.81 -9.83 4.57
N GLY A 146 -0.53 -9.71 4.91
CA GLY A 146 0.57 -9.68 3.96
C GLY A 146 1.59 -10.79 4.21
N LEU A 147 2.15 -11.30 3.11
CA LEU A 147 3.26 -12.24 3.10
C LEU A 147 4.40 -11.59 2.33
N GLY A 148 5.47 -11.27 3.03
CA GLY A 148 6.62 -10.57 2.49
C GLY A 148 7.89 -11.40 2.55
N GLN A 149 8.80 -11.11 1.63
CA GLN A 149 10.16 -11.62 1.63
C GLN A 149 11.12 -10.48 1.39
N SER A 150 12.19 -10.44 2.17
CA SER A 150 13.27 -9.48 1.95
C SER A 150 14.64 -10.15 1.92
N LYS A 151 15.51 -9.57 1.10
CA LYS A 151 16.91 -9.95 0.99
C LYS A 151 17.74 -8.72 1.26
N ILE A 152 18.69 -8.86 2.16
CA ILE A 152 19.64 -7.82 2.54
C ILE A 152 21.02 -8.34 2.23
N ARG A 153 21.82 -7.52 1.60
CA ARG A 153 23.25 -7.71 1.39
C ARG A 153 23.96 -6.50 1.93
N GLU A 154 24.95 -6.72 2.77
CA GLU A 154 25.78 -5.69 3.39
C GLU A 154 27.24 -6.04 3.23
N GLY A 155 28.10 -5.03 3.05
CA GLY A 155 29.53 -5.16 2.99
C GLY A 155 30.15 -5.26 1.60
N VAL A 156 31.48 -5.24 1.54
CA VAL A 156 32.28 -5.21 0.32
C VAL A 156 33.29 -6.36 0.33
N GLY A 157 33.52 -6.96 -0.84
CA GLY A 157 34.58 -7.95 -1.05
C GLY A 157 34.32 -9.30 -0.37
N ARG A 158 35.17 -9.68 0.59
CA ARG A 158 35.10 -10.97 1.29
C ARG A 158 34.24 -10.95 2.55
N ASP A 159 33.92 -9.75 3.07
CA ASP A 159 33.16 -9.56 4.30
C ASP A 159 31.67 -9.28 4.03
N VAL A 160 31.14 -9.87 2.95
CA VAL A 160 29.74 -9.72 2.58
C VAL A 160 28.86 -10.59 3.47
N VAL A 161 27.93 -9.94 4.18
CA VAL A 161 26.88 -10.57 4.97
C VAL A 161 25.58 -10.58 4.17
N GLY A 162 24.95 -11.73 4.03
CA GLY A 162 23.67 -11.92 3.38
C GLY A 162 22.61 -12.34 4.39
N SER A 163 21.45 -11.65 4.38
CA SER A 163 20.30 -11.99 5.20
C SER A 163 19.06 -12.18 4.33
N PHE A 164 18.28 -13.20 4.65
CA PHE A 164 16.99 -13.48 4.07
C PHE A 164 15.94 -13.43 5.16
N SER A 165 14.81 -12.77 4.92
CA SER A 165 13.73 -12.67 5.88
C SER A 165 12.38 -12.98 5.24
N ASP A 166 11.59 -13.79 5.92
CA ASP A 166 10.18 -14.01 5.65
C ASP A 166 9.36 -13.19 6.65
N ASN A 167 8.37 -12.49 6.14
CA ASN A 167 7.52 -11.57 6.90
C ASN A 167 6.05 -11.97 6.79
N LEU A 168 5.37 -12.06 7.92
CA LEU A 168 3.91 -12.11 7.99
C LEU A 168 3.44 -10.80 8.62
N SER A 169 2.62 -10.05 7.91
CA SER A 169 2.04 -8.79 8.38
C SER A 169 0.53 -8.89 8.54
N LEU A 170 0.01 -8.28 9.61
CA LEU A 170 -1.40 -8.07 9.85
C LEU A 170 -1.61 -6.60 10.13
N ASN A 171 -2.42 -5.93 9.30
CA ASN A 171 -2.66 -4.51 9.42
C ASN A 171 -4.16 -4.21 9.46
N LEU A 172 -4.55 -3.35 10.40
CA LEU A 172 -5.88 -2.75 10.44
C LEU A 172 -5.71 -1.26 10.23
N GLY A 173 -6.32 -0.70 9.19
CA GLY A 173 -6.09 0.68 8.79
C GLY A 173 -7.35 1.45 8.43
N LEU A 174 -7.22 2.78 8.46
CA LEU A 174 -8.21 3.72 7.93
C LEU A 174 -7.55 4.54 6.83
N ALA A 175 -8.20 4.61 5.67
CA ALA A 175 -7.74 5.34 4.51
C ALA A 175 -8.85 6.25 3.97
N PRO A 176 -8.86 7.53 4.33
CA PRO A 176 -9.71 8.51 3.67
C PRO A 176 -9.24 8.75 2.24
N GLY A 177 -10.19 9.10 1.37
CA GLY A 177 -9.90 9.41 -0.01
C GLY A 177 -10.91 10.35 -0.64
N VAL A 178 -10.58 10.78 -1.84
CA VAL A 178 -11.46 11.53 -2.71
C VAL A 178 -11.74 10.74 -3.98
N VAL A 179 -12.91 10.89 -4.51
CA VAL A 179 -13.36 10.24 -5.74
C VAL A 179 -13.94 11.26 -6.69
N MET A 180 -13.53 11.17 -7.95
CA MET A 180 -14.04 12.00 -9.03
C MET A 180 -14.57 11.10 -10.16
N PHE A 181 -15.88 11.17 -10.42
CA PHE A 181 -16.50 10.48 -11.53
C PHE A 181 -16.21 11.19 -12.85
N LEU A 182 -15.54 10.51 -13.76
CA LEU A 182 -15.30 10.98 -15.13
C LEU A 182 -16.58 10.89 -15.96
N ASN A 183 -17.31 9.79 -15.78
CA ASN A 183 -18.58 9.49 -16.41
C ASN A 183 -19.43 8.62 -15.46
N ASN A 184 -20.52 8.03 -15.95
CA ASN A 184 -21.46 7.26 -15.12
C ASN A 184 -20.88 5.95 -14.58
N TYR A 185 -19.80 5.43 -15.16
CA TYR A 185 -19.23 4.11 -14.88
C TYR A 185 -17.72 4.12 -14.61
N SER A 186 -17.07 5.27 -14.63
CA SER A 186 -15.65 5.33 -14.29
C SER A 186 -15.32 6.51 -13.37
N ALA A 187 -14.45 6.27 -12.40
CA ALA A 187 -13.98 7.29 -11.48
C ALA A 187 -12.48 7.17 -11.25
N ILE A 188 -11.86 8.30 -10.97
CA ILE A 188 -10.51 8.40 -10.44
C ILE A 188 -10.62 8.56 -8.93
N GLU A 189 -9.77 7.85 -8.21
CA GLU A 189 -9.70 7.92 -6.76
C GLU A 189 -8.28 8.25 -6.32
N VAL A 190 -8.20 9.00 -5.23
CA VAL A 190 -6.95 9.27 -4.53
C VAL A 190 -7.20 9.00 -3.05
N ASN A 191 -6.38 8.18 -2.44
CA ASN A 191 -6.47 7.90 -1.01
C ASN A 191 -5.11 7.95 -0.33
N VAL A 192 -5.16 8.10 0.99
CA VAL A 192 -3.99 8.15 1.85
C VAL A 192 -4.28 7.40 3.14
N GLY A 193 -3.35 6.54 3.56
CA GLY A 193 -3.43 5.87 4.87
C GLY A 193 -3.14 6.86 6.01
N VAL A 194 -4.02 6.91 7.00
CA VAL A 194 -3.93 7.88 8.12
C VAL A 194 -3.70 7.21 9.45
N LEU A 195 -4.38 6.10 9.68
CA LEU A 195 -4.32 5.36 10.94
C LEU A 195 -4.08 3.90 10.63
N GLY A 196 -3.19 3.26 11.38
CA GLY A 196 -2.94 1.84 11.26
C GLY A 196 -2.50 1.21 12.57
N LEU A 197 -3.03 0.02 12.85
CA LEU A 197 -2.48 -0.92 13.81
C LEU A 197 -1.77 -1.99 13.00
N SER A 198 -0.53 -2.27 13.32
CA SER A 198 0.26 -3.27 12.61
C SER A 198 0.83 -4.29 13.57
N TYR A 199 0.81 -5.54 13.15
CA TYR A 199 1.54 -6.63 13.77
C TYR A 199 2.38 -7.32 12.70
N ASN A 200 3.67 -7.49 12.95
CA ASN A 200 4.60 -8.14 12.03
C ASN A 200 5.33 -9.25 12.76
N HIS A 201 5.39 -10.41 12.12
CA HIS A 201 6.23 -11.53 12.51
C HIS A 201 7.29 -11.75 11.43
N THR A 202 8.56 -11.60 11.79
CA THR A 202 9.69 -11.74 10.87
C THR A 202 10.56 -12.90 11.31
N LYS A 203 10.85 -13.81 10.39
CA LYS A 203 11.87 -14.83 10.52
C LYS A 203 13.06 -14.46 9.63
N GLN A 204 14.20 -14.23 10.22
CA GLN A 204 15.43 -13.87 9.52
C GLN A 204 16.46 -14.98 9.59
N ILE A 205 17.13 -15.24 8.48
CA ILE A 205 18.25 -16.18 8.36
C ILE A 205 19.45 -15.38 7.83
N THR A 206 20.50 -15.31 8.64
CA THR A 206 21.73 -14.59 8.29
C THR A 206 22.86 -15.61 8.03
N ASN A 207 23.56 -15.43 6.92
CA ASN A 207 24.66 -16.29 6.47
C ASN A 207 24.32 -17.79 6.48
N GLN A 208 23.04 -18.14 6.21
CA GLN A 208 22.52 -19.53 6.16
C GLN A 208 22.61 -20.32 7.48
N VAL A 209 23.04 -19.73 8.56
CA VAL A 209 23.32 -20.42 9.84
C VAL A 209 22.57 -19.81 11.01
N HIS A 210 22.50 -18.49 11.11
CA HIS A 210 21.88 -17.82 12.24
C HIS A 210 20.40 -17.53 11.96
N ILE A 211 19.51 -18.10 12.78
CA ILE A 211 18.07 -17.92 12.69
C ILE A 211 17.64 -17.00 13.83
N ALA A 212 16.98 -15.90 13.50
CA ALA A 212 16.34 -14.99 14.43
C ALA A 212 14.84 -14.86 14.13
N ASN A 213 14.03 -14.81 15.18
CA ASN A 213 12.60 -14.51 15.08
C ASN A 213 12.35 -13.19 15.80
N TYR A 214 11.62 -12.29 15.15
CA TYR A 214 11.30 -10.99 15.67
C TYR A 214 9.81 -10.69 15.50
N ASN A 215 9.18 -10.22 16.57
CA ASN A 215 7.80 -9.76 16.57
C ASN A 215 7.75 -8.28 16.84
N SER A 216 7.02 -7.53 16.05
CA SER A 216 6.75 -6.13 16.31
C SER A 216 5.26 -5.84 16.22
N ALA A 217 4.78 -5.02 17.14
CA ALA A 217 3.45 -4.46 17.10
C ALA A 217 3.55 -2.95 17.19
N GLY A 218 2.75 -2.25 16.42
CA GLY A 218 2.78 -0.81 16.37
C GLY A 218 1.40 -0.21 16.10
N ALA A 219 1.20 0.99 16.61
CA ALA A 219 0.08 1.83 16.26
C ALA A 219 0.63 3.12 15.64
N ASN A 220 0.21 3.42 14.43
CA ASN A 220 0.63 4.61 13.72
C ASN A 220 -0.56 5.52 13.48
N PHE A 221 -0.44 6.75 13.96
CA PHE A 221 -1.30 7.86 13.58
C PHE A 221 -0.43 8.87 12.84
N LYS A 222 -0.28 8.67 11.54
CA LYS A 222 0.55 9.52 10.70
C LYS A 222 -0.04 9.63 9.31
N ILE A 223 -0.30 10.84 8.87
CA ILE A 223 -0.61 11.11 7.46
C ILE A 223 0.70 11.01 6.70
N ASN A 224 0.87 9.93 5.97
CA ASN A 224 2.03 9.77 5.11
C ASN A 224 1.68 10.26 3.70
N LEU A 225 2.02 11.51 3.41
CA LEU A 225 1.79 12.11 2.10
C LEU A 225 2.56 11.40 0.97
N PHE A 226 3.58 10.63 1.30
CA PHE A 226 4.32 9.81 0.32
C PHE A 226 3.64 8.45 0.04
N SER A 227 2.56 8.13 0.76
CA SER A 227 1.74 6.93 0.55
C SER A 227 0.45 7.23 -0.22
N ILE A 228 0.46 8.24 -1.06
CA ILE A 228 -0.70 8.58 -1.89
C ILE A 228 -0.86 7.48 -2.95
N SER A 229 -2.05 6.90 -3.00
CA SER A 229 -2.43 5.93 -4.03
C SER A 229 -3.39 6.58 -5.02
N PHE A 230 -3.10 6.39 -6.29
CA PHE A 230 -3.97 6.79 -7.39
C PHE A 230 -4.65 5.56 -7.95
N GLY A 231 -5.96 5.61 -8.05
CA GLY A 231 -6.76 4.49 -8.54
C GLY A 231 -7.75 4.92 -9.61
N MET A 232 -8.12 3.95 -10.45
CA MET A 232 -9.23 4.06 -11.38
C MET A 232 -10.18 2.91 -11.10
N LEU A 233 -11.44 3.24 -10.84
CA LEU A 233 -12.51 2.29 -10.61
C LEU A 233 -13.59 2.40 -11.68
N PHE A 234 -14.10 1.24 -12.04
CA PHE A 234 -15.28 1.08 -12.91
C PHE A 234 -16.45 0.61 -12.06
N TYR A 235 -17.54 1.29 -12.22
CA TYR A 235 -18.82 1.06 -11.54
C TYR A 235 -19.75 0.37 -12.52
N LEU A 236 -20.08 -0.91 -12.25
CA LEU A 236 -20.79 -1.81 -13.15
C LEU A 236 -22.22 -2.08 -12.67
#